data_b2ea19b3d5a3d7129298d9ce1cf28d19
#
_entry.id   b2ea19b3d5a3d7129298d9ce1cf28d19
#
_cell.length_a   1.000
_cell.length_b   1.000
_cell.length_c   1.000
_cell.angle_alpha   90.00
_cell.angle_beta   90.00
_cell.angle_gamma   90.00
#
_symmetry.space_group_name_H-M   'P 1'
#
loop_
_entity.id
_entity.type
_entity.pdbx_description
1 polymer ?
#
loop_
_entity_poly.entity_id
_entity_poly.type
_entity_poly.pdbx_seq_one_letter_code
_entity_poly.pdbx_strand_id
1 'polypeptide(L)'
;ADENDKPIYEGRFNLGAISLHFPMIAAKAKKENKDFYDVLTYYLDMTREIHKRTFHYLSHKKAGTNPLGFCQGGFYNGHFDPEQEIGEDFLRPMTMSFGITALNETSILMTGKSIAEDNSFAIEVLKFINDYADKYKKIDGILYAIYGTPAETLCGLQVTQFRKKYGIIKGVSDRSYTTNSFHCGVWEDISPIQKQDIEYPMFHLCNGGNIQYCRYKLGYNIEAMKVLVRRAMKMGFYEGVNLQLDY
;
A
#
# COMPACT_ATOMS: atom_id res chain seq x y z
N ALA A 1 -8.25 16.62 -0.81
CA ALA A 1 -8.98 17.77 -1.32
C ALA A 1 -8.87 18.93 -0.35
N ASP A 2 -9.05 20.14 -0.81
CA ASP A 2 -9.16 21.33 0.04
C ASP A 2 -10.56 21.41 0.70
N GLU A 3 -10.82 22.47 1.42
CA GLU A 3 -12.11 22.76 2.07
C GLU A 3 -13.31 22.86 1.12
N ASN A 4 -13.03 23.11 -0.18
CA ASN A 4 -14.04 23.18 -1.25
C ASN A 4 -14.11 21.88 -2.06
N ASP A 5 -13.53 20.80 -1.55
CA ASP A 5 -13.42 19.47 -2.18
C ASP A 5 -12.63 19.48 -3.51
N LYS A 6 -11.79 20.50 -3.72
CA LYS A 6 -10.89 20.56 -4.87
C LYS A 6 -9.66 19.68 -4.61
N PRO A 7 -9.21 18.92 -5.60
CA PRO A 7 -8.03 18.09 -5.44
C PRO A 7 -6.77 18.95 -5.27
N ILE A 8 -5.93 18.57 -4.28
CA ILE A 8 -4.61 19.17 -4.03
C ILE A 8 -3.57 18.17 -4.51
N TYR A 9 -2.71 18.56 -5.44
CA TYR A 9 -1.70 17.69 -6.06
C TYR A 9 -0.27 18.00 -5.61
N GLU A 10 -0.02 19.20 -5.11
CA GLU A 10 1.31 19.67 -4.73
C GLU A 10 1.41 19.89 -3.22
N GLY A 11 2.59 19.64 -2.66
CA GLY A 11 2.90 19.86 -1.24
C GLY A 11 2.16 18.96 -0.27
N ARG A 12 1.47 17.91 -0.74
CA ARG A 12 0.86 16.88 0.11
C ARG A 12 1.89 15.84 0.50
N PHE A 13 1.68 15.22 1.66
CA PHE A 13 2.51 14.11 2.11
C PHE A 13 1.67 13.06 2.85
N ASN A 14 2.25 11.87 3.01
CA ASN A 14 1.67 10.81 3.81
C ASN A 14 2.12 10.97 5.26
N LEU A 15 1.18 11.14 6.19
CA LEU A 15 1.45 11.29 7.62
C LEU A 15 1.96 10.00 8.25
N GLY A 16 1.58 8.86 7.69
CA GLY A 16 2.02 7.56 8.16
C GLY A 16 1.37 6.42 7.38
N ALA A 17 2.17 5.38 7.12
CA ALA A 17 1.70 4.12 6.55
C ALA A 17 1.93 3.01 7.56
N ILE A 18 0.88 2.24 7.87
CA ILE A 18 0.97 1.05 8.71
C ILE A 18 0.70 -0.15 7.84
N SER A 19 1.74 -0.98 7.66
CA SER A 19 1.66 -2.14 6.77
C SER A 19 1.14 -3.37 7.51
N LEU A 20 0.04 -3.90 7.03
CA LEU A 20 -0.58 -5.13 7.50
C LEU A 20 0.03 -6.34 6.77
N HIS A 21 0.39 -7.36 7.52
CA HIS A 21 0.83 -8.64 6.98
C HIS A 21 -0.38 -9.56 6.77
N PHE A 22 -0.94 -9.54 5.59
CA PHE A 22 -2.19 -10.22 5.24
C PHE A 22 -2.17 -11.74 5.44
N PRO A 23 -1.09 -12.50 5.13
CA PRO A 23 -1.02 -13.92 5.45
C PRO A 23 -1.22 -14.22 6.94
N MET A 24 -0.73 -13.36 7.84
CA MET A 24 -0.94 -13.52 9.29
C MET A 24 -2.42 -13.38 9.68
N ILE A 25 -3.13 -12.45 9.03
CA ILE A 25 -4.56 -12.22 9.22
C ILE A 25 -5.36 -13.43 8.73
N ALA A 26 -5.05 -13.91 7.52
CA ALA A 26 -5.70 -15.08 6.93
C ALA A 26 -5.44 -16.37 7.75
N ALA A 27 -4.19 -16.60 8.16
CA ALA A 27 -3.86 -17.75 8.98
C ALA A 27 -4.53 -17.72 10.36
N LYS A 28 -4.69 -16.50 10.94
CA LYS A 28 -5.45 -16.32 12.19
C LYS A 28 -6.92 -16.64 11.98
N ALA A 29 -7.54 -16.15 10.93
CA ALA A 29 -8.94 -16.42 10.62
C ALA A 29 -9.19 -17.93 10.48
N LYS A 30 -8.35 -18.63 9.69
CA LYS A 30 -8.43 -20.09 9.54
C LYS A 30 -8.24 -20.83 10.85
N LYS A 31 -7.23 -20.46 11.66
CA LYS A 31 -6.94 -21.14 12.93
C LYS A 31 -8.08 -20.95 13.94
N GLU A 32 -8.73 -19.80 13.97
CA GLU A 32 -9.81 -19.48 14.89
C GLU A 32 -11.21 -19.83 14.33
N ASN A 33 -11.27 -20.36 13.11
CA ASN A 33 -12.52 -20.64 12.38
C ASN A 33 -13.44 -19.42 12.32
N LYS A 34 -12.86 -18.26 12.00
CA LYS A 34 -13.55 -16.98 11.84
C LYS A 34 -13.58 -16.55 10.38
N ASP A 35 -14.53 -15.69 10.04
CA ASP A 35 -14.52 -15.03 8.75
C ASP A 35 -13.27 -14.17 8.57
N PHE A 36 -12.69 -14.18 7.35
CA PHE A 36 -11.47 -13.43 7.05
C PHE A 36 -11.70 -11.91 7.17
N TYR A 37 -12.83 -11.42 6.70
CA TYR A 37 -13.14 -10.00 6.72
C TYR A 37 -13.43 -9.46 8.12
N ASP A 38 -13.98 -10.29 9.01
CA ASP A 38 -14.13 -9.95 10.43
C ASP A 38 -12.77 -9.75 11.10
N VAL A 39 -11.84 -10.67 10.84
CA VAL A 39 -10.47 -10.56 11.38
C VAL A 39 -9.72 -9.39 10.73
N LEU A 40 -9.89 -9.17 9.45
CA LEU A 40 -9.31 -8.01 8.76
C LEU A 40 -9.86 -6.70 9.34
N THR A 41 -11.16 -6.59 9.53
CA THR A 41 -11.81 -5.41 10.14
C THR A 41 -11.23 -5.10 11.51
N TYR A 42 -11.03 -6.10 12.36
CA TYR A 42 -10.38 -5.91 13.65
C TYR A 42 -8.99 -5.25 13.52
N TYR A 43 -8.16 -5.69 12.58
CA TYR A 43 -6.84 -5.08 12.37
C TYR A 43 -6.91 -3.72 11.70
N LEU A 44 -7.88 -3.48 10.82
CA LEU A 44 -8.14 -2.16 10.26
C LEU A 44 -8.58 -1.16 11.35
N ASP A 45 -9.43 -1.58 12.29
CA ASP A 45 -9.85 -0.74 13.42
C ASP A 45 -8.67 -0.39 14.33
N MET A 46 -7.79 -1.35 14.64
CA MET A 46 -6.55 -1.09 15.38
C MET A 46 -5.65 -0.09 14.66
N THR A 47 -5.46 -0.28 13.34
CA THR A 47 -4.64 0.61 12.52
C THR A 47 -5.24 2.01 12.46
N ARG A 48 -6.56 2.11 12.29
CA ARG A 48 -7.29 3.38 12.30
C ARG A 48 -7.11 4.12 13.64
N GLU A 49 -7.18 3.42 14.76
CA GLU A 49 -6.97 4.03 16.07
C GLU A 49 -5.53 4.55 16.23
N ILE A 50 -4.53 3.82 15.72
CA ILE A 50 -3.14 4.31 15.69
C ILE A 50 -3.04 5.56 14.80
N HIS A 51 -3.66 5.56 13.63
CA HIS A 51 -3.67 6.71 12.73
C HIS A 51 -4.29 7.95 13.38
N LYS A 52 -5.42 7.81 14.08
CA LYS A 52 -6.05 8.92 14.82
C LYS A 52 -5.12 9.50 15.89
N ARG A 53 -4.47 8.63 16.67
CA ARG A 53 -3.50 9.07 17.68
C ARG A 53 -2.30 9.76 17.05
N THR A 54 -1.79 9.26 15.94
CA THR A 54 -0.68 9.87 15.21
C THR A 54 -1.09 11.23 14.64
N PHE A 55 -2.28 11.33 14.05
CA PHE A 55 -2.83 12.58 13.53
C PHE A 55 -2.92 13.65 14.63
N HIS A 56 -3.54 13.30 15.75
CA HIS A 56 -3.64 14.17 16.91
C HIS A 56 -2.25 14.56 17.46
N TYR A 57 -1.33 13.59 17.60
CA TYR A 57 0.02 13.87 18.08
C TYR A 57 0.77 14.85 17.16
N LEU A 58 0.66 14.68 15.85
CA LEU A 58 1.33 15.55 14.88
C LEU A 58 0.72 16.96 14.85
N SER A 59 -0.59 17.11 15.06
CA SER A 59 -1.25 18.40 15.06
C SER A 59 -0.75 19.35 16.16
N HIS A 60 -0.27 18.78 17.28
CA HIS A 60 0.30 19.52 18.41
C HIS A 60 1.83 19.71 18.32
N LYS A 61 2.45 19.34 17.20
CA LYS A 61 3.87 19.62 16.97
C LYS A 61 4.07 21.05 16.50
N LYS A 62 5.18 21.66 16.93
CA LYS A 62 5.58 22.97 16.43
C LYS A 62 6.09 22.86 15.00
N ALA A 63 5.75 23.83 14.17
CA ALA A 63 6.15 23.90 12.77
C ALA A 63 7.68 23.90 12.60
N GLY A 64 8.41 24.45 13.55
CA GLY A 64 9.88 24.44 13.59
C GLY A 64 10.52 23.05 13.63
N THR A 65 9.76 21.97 13.86
CA THR A 65 10.28 20.59 13.77
C THR A 65 10.67 20.18 12.35
N ASN A 66 10.04 20.78 11.35
CA ASN A 66 10.43 20.67 9.93
C ASN A 66 10.23 22.03 9.24
N PRO A 67 11.17 22.96 9.38
CA PRO A 67 11.01 24.32 8.90
C PRO A 67 10.89 24.41 7.37
N LEU A 68 11.55 23.53 6.60
CA LEU A 68 11.43 23.51 5.15
C LEU A 68 10.00 23.21 4.71
N GLY A 69 9.37 22.22 5.35
CA GLY A 69 8.01 21.82 5.06
C GLY A 69 6.96 22.80 5.55
N PHE A 70 7.01 23.11 6.85
CA PHE A 70 5.92 23.84 7.51
C PHE A 70 6.08 25.36 7.50
N CYS A 71 7.33 25.91 7.44
CA CYS A 71 7.54 27.35 7.54
C CYS A 71 7.92 27.99 6.20
N GLN A 72 8.56 27.25 5.28
CA GLN A 72 9.12 27.78 4.03
C GLN A 72 8.35 27.33 2.78
N GLY A 73 7.13 26.82 2.94
CA GLY A 73 6.25 26.47 1.82
C GLY A 73 6.57 25.14 1.12
N GLY A 74 7.37 24.28 1.71
CA GLY A 74 7.62 22.94 1.15
C GLY A 74 6.37 22.04 1.14
N PHE A 75 5.48 22.22 2.14
CA PHE A 75 4.17 21.60 2.15
C PHE A 75 3.07 22.59 1.77
N TYR A 76 1.94 22.07 1.29
CA TYR A 76 0.77 22.85 0.96
C TYR A 76 0.34 23.72 2.15
N ASN A 77 0.23 25.02 1.94
CA ASN A 77 -0.05 26.03 2.97
C ASN A 77 0.97 26.09 4.14
N GLY A 78 2.19 25.58 3.95
CA GLY A 78 3.25 25.56 4.96
C GLY A 78 3.97 26.88 5.11
N HIS A 79 3.34 27.88 5.75
CA HIS A 79 3.89 29.22 6.02
C HIS A 79 3.71 29.62 7.49
N PHE A 80 3.96 28.67 8.40
CA PHE A 80 3.78 28.86 9.84
C PHE A 80 4.99 29.57 10.49
N ASP A 81 4.73 30.25 11.58
CA ASP A 81 5.79 30.58 12.53
C ASP A 81 6.38 29.31 13.14
N PRO A 82 7.71 29.20 13.32
CA PRO A 82 8.34 28.00 13.88
C PRO A 82 7.82 27.57 15.26
N GLU A 83 7.35 28.51 16.06
CA GLU A 83 6.82 28.23 17.41
C GLU A 83 5.32 27.90 17.40
N GLN A 84 4.63 28.07 16.28
CA GLN A 84 3.22 27.74 16.13
C GLN A 84 3.00 26.26 16.02
N GLU A 85 1.90 25.74 16.60
CA GLU A 85 1.46 24.36 16.37
C GLU A 85 0.94 24.18 14.94
N ILE A 86 1.19 23.00 14.36
CA ILE A 86 0.77 22.67 12.99
C ILE A 86 -0.75 22.72 12.85
N GLY A 87 -1.49 22.17 13.82
CA GLY A 87 -2.94 22.14 13.83
C GLY A 87 -3.54 21.04 12.96
N GLU A 88 -4.76 20.62 13.32
CA GLU A 88 -5.48 19.56 12.59
C GLU A 88 -5.90 20.02 11.19
N ASP A 89 -6.33 21.26 11.02
CA ASP A 89 -6.82 21.78 9.73
C ASP A 89 -5.75 21.75 8.65
N PHE A 90 -4.49 21.99 9.01
CA PHE A 90 -3.36 21.83 8.10
C PHE A 90 -3.16 20.36 7.69
N LEU A 91 -3.37 19.41 8.61
CA LEU A 91 -3.16 17.99 8.34
C LEU A 91 -4.32 17.33 7.60
N ARG A 92 -5.51 17.94 7.55
CA ARG A 92 -6.71 17.36 6.90
C ARG A 92 -6.51 16.94 5.44
N PRO A 93 -5.81 17.70 4.57
CA PRO A 93 -5.56 17.28 3.20
C PRO A 93 -4.47 16.20 3.06
N MET A 94 -3.77 15.87 4.13
CA MET A 94 -2.72 14.84 4.14
C MET A 94 -3.32 13.45 4.35
N THR A 95 -2.61 12.39 3.98
CA THR A 95 -3.14 11.02 4.04
C THR A 95 -2.55 10.19 5.17
N MET A 96 -3.39 9.32 5.75
CA MET A 96 -3.00 8.17 6.56
C MET A 96 -3.25 6.90 5.76
N SER A 97 -2.26 6.02 5.63
CA SER A 97 -2.34 4.90 4.70
C SER A 97 -2.37 3.54 5.39
N PHE A 98 -3.34 2.71 4.97
CA PHE A 98 -3.35 1.28 5.24
C PHE A 98 -2.41 0.60 4.25
N GLY A 99 -1.26 0.13 4.73
CA GLY A 99 -0.26 -0.53 3.91
C GLY A 99 -0.60 -2.00 3.68
N ILE A 100 -0.39 -2.48 2.47
CA ILE A 100 -0.64 -3.86 2.08
C ILE A 100 0.67 -4.58 1.85
N THR A 101 0.81 -5.80 2.37
CA THR A 101 1.93 -6.70 2.05
C THR A 101 1.44 -8.13 1.84
N ALA A 102 2.10 -8.84 0.93
CA ALA A 102 1.93 -10.28 0.72
C ALA A 102 0.48 -10.70 0.35
N LEU A 103 -0.20 -9.91 -0.48
CA LEU A 103 -1.56 -10.23 -0.90
C LEU A 103 -1.61 -11.47 -1.80
N ASN A 104 -0.53 -11.75 -2.56
CA ASN A 104 -0.38 -12.97 -3.35
C ASN A 104 -0.39 -14.23 -2.47
N GLU A 105 0.43 -14.25 -1.41
CA GLU A 105 0.47 -15.37 -0.46
C GLU A 105 -0.84 -15.52 0.30
N THR A 106 -1.54 -14.42 0.52
CA THR A 106 -2.88 -14.43 1.12
C THR A 106 -3.90 -15.08 0.18
N SER A 107 -3.86 -14.73 -1.10
CA SER A 107 -4.70 -15.37 -2.12
C SER A 107 -4.46 -16.88 -2.16
N ILE A 108 -3.21 -17.32 -2.22
CA ILE A 108 -2.86 -18.75 -2.18
C ILE A 108 -3.40 -19.42 -0.92
N LEU A 109 -3.23 -18.79 0.25
CA LEU A 109 -3.71 -19.33 1.50
C LEU A 109 -5.23 -19.47 1.58
N MET A 110 -5.95 -18.51 1.00
CA MET A 110 -7.43 -18.45 1.07
C MET A 110 -8.12 -19.25 -0.04
N THR A 111 -7.59 -19.21 -1.26
CA THR A 111 -8.24 -19.75 -2.47
C THR A 111 -7.49 -20.95 -3.08
N GLY A 112 -6.23 -21.15 -2.73
CA GLY A 112 -5.34 -22.14 -3.36
C GLY A 112 -4.69 -21.63 -4.66
N LYS A 113 -4.94 -20.39 -5.09
CA LYS A 113 -4.45 -19.80 -6.34
C LYS A 113 -3.62 -18.55 -6.09
N SER A 114 -2.56 -18.36 -6.88
CA SER A 114 -1.79 -17.11 -6.90
C SER A 114 -2.57 -15.99 -7.58
N ILE A 115 -2.16 -14.75 -7.39
CA ILE A 115 -2.73 -13.60 -8.11
C ILE A 115 -2.51 -13.73 -9.63
N ALA A 116 -1.44 -14.38 -10.06
CA ALA A 116 -1.18 -14.63 -11.47
C ALA A 116 -2.19 -15.61 -12.10
N GLU A 117 -2.70 -16.56 -11.31
CA GLU A 117 -3.73 -17.52 -11.73
C GLU A 117 -5.15 -16.94 -11.63
N ASP A 118 -5.43 -16.19 -10.56
CA ASP A 118 -6.75 -15.59 -10.29
C ASP A 118 -6.61 -14.41 -9.31
N ASN A 119 -6.83 -13.20 -9.79
CA ASN A 119 -6.72 -11.99 -9.00
C ASN A 119 -8.03 -11.54 -8.33
N SER A 120 -9.13 -12.30 -8.49
CA SER A 120 -10.46 -11.91 -8.02
C SER A 120 -10.51 -11.68 -6.51
N PHE A 121 -9.92 -12.58 -5.72
CA PHE A 121 -9.86 -12.44 -4.27
C PHE A 121 -9.06 -11.19 -3.85
N ALA A 122 -7.94 -10.92 -4.49
CA ALA A 122 -7.14 -9.73 -4.19
C ALA A 122 -7.91 -8.44 -4.48
N ILE A 123 -8.62 -8.38 -5.60
CA ILE A 123 -9.48 -7.25 -5.96
C ILE A 123 -10.60 -7.06 -4.93
N GLU A 124 -11.24 -8.15 -4.48
CA GLU A 124 -12.30 -8.11 -3.47
C GLU A 124 -11.78 -7.54 -2.14
N VAL A 125 -10.63 -8.01 -1.67
CA VAL A 125 -9.97 -7.50 -0.46
C VAL A 125 -9.68 -6.01 -0.58
N LEU A 126 -9.13 -5.55 -1.70
CA LEU A 126 -8.82 -4.14 -1.91
C LEU A 126 -10.08 -3.26 -1.96
N LYS A 127 -11.15 -3.73 -2.58
CA LYS A 127 -12.46 -3.05 -2.55
C LYS A 127 -12.99 -2.93 -1.13
N PHE A 128 -12.95 -4.02 -0.37
CA PHE A 128 -13.39 -4.02 1.02
C PHE A 128 -12.64 -2.98 1.87
N ILE A 129 -11.33 -2.85 1.69
CA ILE A 129 -10.53 -1.85 2.42
C ILE A 129 -10.86 -0.43 1.95
N ASN A 130 -11.11 -0.22 0.65
CA ASN A 130 -11.57 1.08 0.16
C ASN A 130 -12.91 1.49 0.76
N ASP A 131 -13.89 0.58 0.80
CA ASP A 131 -15.20 0.82 1.42
C ASP A 131 -15.05 1.16 2.91
N TYR A 132 -14.17 0.45 3.61
CA TYR A 132 -13.80 0.75 4.99
C TYR A 132 -13.19 2.17 5.11
N ALA A 133 -12.20 2.49 4.29
CA ALA A 133 -11.51 3.78 4.30
C ALA A 133 -12.48 4.94 4.01
N ASP A 134 -13.34 4.79 3.02
CA ASP A 134 -14.34 5.79 2.63
C ASP A 134 -15.39 6.04 3.71
N LYS A 135 -15.83 4.96 4.38
CA LYS A 135 -16.74 5.05 5.54
C LYS A 135 -16.12 5.89 6.66
N TYR A 136 -14.89 5.55 7.05
CA TYR A 136 -14.26 6.18 8.21
C TYR A 136 -13.63 7.54 7.91
N LYS A 137 -13.27 7.83 6.67
CA LYS A 137 -12.94 9.19 6.21
C LYS A 137 -14.04 10.19 6.57
N LYS A 138 -15.31 9.80 6.35
CA LYS A 138 -16.45 10.67 6.66
C LYS A 138 -16.69 10.83 8.17
N ILE A 139 -16.40 9.81 8.96
CA ILE A 139 -16.61 9.81 10.42
C ILE A 139 -15.49 10.57 11.12
N ASP A 140 -14.24 10.34 10.75
CA ASP A 140 -13.07 10.87 11.45
C ASP A 140 -12.58 12.21 10.89
N GLY A 141 -12.99 12.59 9.68
CA GLY A 141 -12.46 13.76 8.98
C GLY A 141 -10.98 13.64 8.57
N ILE A 142 -10.46 12.41 8.52
CA ILE A 142 -9.07 12.08 8.15
C ILE A 142 -9.08 11.38 6.79
N LEU A 143 -8.17 11.77 5.89
CA LEU A 143 -8.01 11.12 4.61
C LEU A 143 -7.30 9.78 4.78
N TYR A 144 -8.04 8.70 4.65
CA TYR A 144 -7.50 7.35 4.59
C TYR A 144 -7.26 6.92 3.15
N ALA A 145 -6.19 6.17 2.93
CA ALA A 145 -5.84 5.63 1.63
C ALA A 145 -5.22 4.24 1.76
N ILE A 146 -5.22 3.47 0.67
CA ILE A 146 -4.53 2.19 0.60
C ILE A 146 -3.16 2.39 -0.04
N TYR A 147 -2.13 1.90 0.62
CA TYR A 147 -0.75 2.00 0.16
C TYR A 147 -0.21 0.62 -0.23
N GLY A 148 0.14 0.44 -1.49
CA GLY A 148 0.85 -0.73 -1.95
C GLY A 148 2.29 -0.70 -1.47
N THR A 149 2.53 -1.18 -0.24
CA THR A 149 3.81 -1.06 0.46
C THR A 149 4.93 -1.74 -0.32
N PRO A 150 6.03 -1.04 -0.67
CA PRO A 150 7.20 -1.65 -1.31
C PRO A 150 7.84 -2.74 -0.46
N ALA A 151 7.80 -2.58 0.84
CA ALA A 151 8.08 -3.57 1.89
C ALA A 151 9.50 -4.15 1.94
N GLU A 152 10.30 -4.05 0.92
CA GLU A 152 11.72 -4.47 0.84
C GLU A 152 12.16 -5.52 1.90
N THR A 153 12.96 -5.10 2.92
CA THR A 153 13.40 -5.98 4.01
C THR A 153 12.27 -6.49 4.90
N LEU A 154 11.15 -5.78 4.95
CA LEU A 154 9.97 -6.19 5.73
C LEU A 154 9.40 -7.53 5.26
N CYS A 155 9.43 -7.84 3.96
CA CYS A 155 8.95 -9.11 3.40
C CYS A 155 9.69 -10.32 4.00
N GLY A 156 11.01 -10.23 4.18
CA GLY A 156 11.81 -11.29 4.82
C GLY A 156 11.52 -11.43 6.32
N LEU A 157 11.36 -10.31 7.02
CA LEU A 157 10.99 -10.31 8.43
C LEU A 157 9.60 -10.92 8.64
N GLN A 158 8.64 -10.54 7.82
CA GLN A 158 7.26 -11.03 7.89
C GLN A 158 7.17 -12.55 7.69
N VAL A 159 7.88 -13.11 6.70
CA VAL A 159 7.88 -14.56 6.50
C VAL A 159 8.52 -15.30 7.68
N THR A 160 9.56 -14.73 8.29
CA THR A 160 10.20 -15.28 9.47
C THR A 160 9.22 -15.31 10.66
N GLN A 161 8.49 -14.24 10.88
CA GLN A 161 7.46 -14.14 11.93
C GLN A 161 6.30 -15.11 11.66
N PHE A 162 5.87 -15.23 10.40
CA PHE A 162 4.83 -16.18 10.01
C PHE A 162 5.21 -17.61 10.34
N ARG A 163 6.43 -18.03 9.94
CA ARG A 163 6.95 -19.38 10.21
C ARG A 163 6.99 -19.72 11.70
N LYS A 164 7.38 -18.77 12.54
CA LYS A 164 7.41 -18.96 14.01
C LYS A 164 6.03 -19.28 14.57
N LYS A 165 4.96 -18.77 13.98
CA LYS A 165 3.60 -18.86 14.52
C LYS A 165 2.75 -19.93 13.84
N TYR A 166 2.93 -20.14 12.56
CA TYR A 166 2.08 -21.02 11.74
C TYR A 166 2.85 -22.09 10.97
N GLY A 167 4.18 -22.10 11.06
CA GLY A 167 5.01 -23.07 10.35
C GLY A 167 5.26 -22.69 8.89
N ILE A 168 5.80 -23.65 8.15
CA ILE A 168 6.07 -23.51 6.72
C ILE A 168 4.86 -24.03 5.93
N ILE A 169 4.29 -23.18 5.11
CA ILE A 169 3.17 -23.48 4.22
C ILE A 169 3.64 -23.26 2.79
N LYS A 170 3.48 -24.26 1.94
CA LYS A 170 3.90 -24.21 0.53
C LYS A 170 3.17 -23.08 -0.20
N GLY A 171 3.92 -22.29 -0.95
CA GLY A 171 3.41 -21.12 -1.69
C GLY A 171 3.14 -19.88 -0.83
N VAL A 172 3.19 -19.99 0.51
CA VAL A 172 2.91 -18.88 1.45
C VAL A 172 4.16 -18.47 2.24
N SER A 173 4.86 -19.44 2.83
CA SER A 173 5.99 -19.14 3.70
C SER A 173 7.20 -20.07 3.48
N ASP A 174 7.23 -20.79 2.39
CA ASP A 174 8.32 -21.72 2.01
C ASP A 174 9.52 -21.00 1.36
N ARG A 175 9.37 -19.74 0.96
CA ARG A 175 10.45 -18.89 0.41
C ARG A 175 11.03 -17.95 1.45
N SER A 176 12.22 -17.41 1.19
CA SER A 176 12.92 -16.52 2.14
C SER A 176 12.23 -15.15 2.34
N TYR A 177 11.31 -14.77 1.46
CA TYR A 177 10.52 -13.54 1.52
C TYR A 177 9.14 -13.76 0.88
N THR A 178 8.17 -12.93 1.25
CA THR A 178 6.86 -12.83 0.62
C THR A 178 6.87 -11.80 -0.50
N THR A 179 5.85 -11.79 -1.34
CA THR A 179 5.66 -10.66 -2.25
C THR A 179 5.40 -9.37 -1.46
N ASN A 180 5.75 -8.24 -2.04
CA ASN A 180 5.34 -6.94 -1.54
C ASN A 180 3.97 -6.57 -2.12
N SER A 181 3.24 -5.71 -1.44
CA SER A 181 1.95 -5.18 -1.91
C SER A 181 0.98 -6.27 -2.41
N PHE A 182 0.45 -6.10 -3.63
CA PHE A 182 -0.45 -7.00 -4.35
C PHE A 182 0.22 -7.62 -5.58
N HIS A 183 1.55 -7.60 -5.65
CA HIS A 183 2.26 -8.05 -6.86
C HIS A 183 2.25 -9.55 -7.03
N CYS A 184 2.25 -9.98 -8.31
CA CYS A 184 2.55 -11.35 -8.68
C CYS A 184 3.94 -11.75 -8.18
N GLY A 185 4.11 -13.02 -7.83
CA GLY A 185 5.40 -13.56 -7.45
C GLY A 185 6.43 -13.41 -8.55
N VAL A 186 7.67 -13.05 -8.18
CA VAL A 186 8.78 -12.91 -9.16
C VAL A 186 9.21 -14.25 -9.77
N TRP A 187 8.71 -15.34 -9.26
CA TRP A 187 8.92 -16.71 -9.73
C TRP A 187 7.85 -17.19 -10.72
N GLU A 188 6.82 -16.37 -10.96
CA GLU A 188 5.77 -16.69 -11.93
C GLU A 188 6.33 -16.55 -13.36
N ASP A 189 6.03 -17.53 -14.21
CA ASP A 189 6.42 -17.50 -15.62
C ASP A 189 5.44 -16.67 -16.45
N ILE A 190 5.44 -15.38 -16.20
CA ILE A 190 4.59 -14.41 -16.88
C ILE A 190 5.43 -13.30 -17.51
N SER A 191 5.05 -12.89 -18.72
CA SER A 191 5.68 -11.76 -19.39
C SER A 191 5.37 -10.43 -18.66
N PRO A 192 6.20 -9.39 -18.83
CA PRO A 192 5.93 -8.06 -18.28
C PRO A 192 4.56 -7.49 -18.69
N ILE A 193 4.10 -7.79 -19.90
CA ILE A 193 2.79 -7.35 -20.42
C ILE A 193 1.67 -8.08 -19.65
N GLN A 194 1.77 -9.39 -19.50
CA GLN A 194 0.80 -10.16 -18.71
C GLN A 194 0.78 -9.68 -17.25
N LYS A 195 1.94 -9.40 -16.66
CA LYS A 195 2.00 -8.85 -15.30
C LYS A 195 1.26 -7.51 -15.20
N GLN A 196 1.44 -6.62 -16.17
CA GLN A 196 0.69 -5.36 -16.21
C GLN A 196 -0.83 -5.61 -16.30
N ASP A 197 -1.28 -6.55 -17.15
CA ASP A 197 -2.71 -6.87 -17.30
C ASP A 197 -3.31 -7.44 -16.01
N ILE A 198 -2.60 -8.32 -15.33
CA ILE A 198 -3.05 -8.95 -14.09
C ILE A 198 -3.12 -7.93 -12.95
N GLU A 199 -2.11 -7.06 -12.81
CA GLU A 199 -2.00 -6.10 -11.71
C GLU A 199 -2.81 -4.82 -11.92
N TYR A 200 -3.14 -4.46 -13.15
CA TYR A 200 -3.86 -3.24 -13.52
C TYR A 200 -5.12 -2.95 -12.67
N PRO A 201 -6.04 -3.89 -12.43
CA PRO A 201 -7.24 -3.60 -11.64
C PRO A 201 -6.91 -3.23 -10.19
N MET A 202 -5.81 -3.76 -9.64
CA MET A 202 -5.41 -3.53 -8.26
C MET A 202 -4.67 -2.19 -8.08
N PHE A 203 -3.98 -1.71 -9.11
CA PHE A 203 -3.34 -0.39 -9.08
C PHE A 203 -4.34 0.71 -8.79
N HIS A 204 -5.48 0.71 -9.44
CA HIS A 204 -6.52 1.72 -9.24
C HIS A 204 -7.19 1.67 -7.87
N LEU A 205 -7.08 0.53 -7.18
CA LEU A 205 -7.61 0.36 -5.83
C LEU A 205 -6.61 0.79 -4.75
N CYS A 206 -5.32 0.96 -5.09
CA CYS A 206 -4.28 1.45 -4.17
C CYS A 206 -4.04 2.94 -4.37
N ASN A 207 -5.00 3.75 -3.90
CA ASN A 207 -5.05 5.20 -4.09
C ASN A 207 -4.10 6.02 -3.20
N GLY A 208 -3.39 5.37 -2.29
CA GLY A 208 -2.39 6.00 -1.40
C GLY A 208 -0.96 5.87 -1.88
N GLY A 209 -0.75 5.22 -3.02
CA GLY A 209 0.54 5.03 -3.66
C GLY A 209 0.89 3.56 -3.91
N ASN A 210 1.59 3.33 -5.00
CA ASN A 210 2.12 2.02 -5.37
C ASN A 210 3.23 2.16 -6.42
N ILE A 211 4.07 1.14 -6.55
CA ILE A 211 5.14 1.08 -7.53
C ILE A 211 4.99 -0.22 -8.32
N GLN A 212 5.01 -0.15 -9.64
CA GLN A 212 5.08 -1.35 -10.46
C GLN A 212 6.52 -1.85 -10.55
N TYR A 213 6.74 -3.09 -10.17
CA TYR A 213 8.00 -3.78 -10.34
C TYR A 213 7.91 -4.73 -11.55
N CYS A 214 8.74 -4.50 -12.54
CA CYS A 214 8.86 -5.39 -13.69
C CYS A 214 10.30 -5.87 -13.84
N ARG A 215 10.49 -7.17 -13.95
CA ARG A 215 11.78 -7.79 -14.29
C ARG A 215 11.80 -8.13 -15.77
N TYR A 216 12.88 -7.77 -16.44
CA TYR A 216 13.02 -7.98 -17.86
C TYR A 216 14.37 -8.65 -18.20
N LYS A 217 14.32 -9.67 -19.02
CA LYS A 217 15.50 -10.26 -19.68
C LYS A 217 15.85 -9.55 -20.99
N LEU A 218 15.46 -8.29 -21.14
CA LEU A 218 15.55 -7.57 -22.42
C LEU A 218 16.90 -6.91 -22.70
N GLY A 219 17.88 -7.04 -21.81
CA GLY A 219 19.16 -6.38 -21.96
C GLY A 219 18.97 -4.87 -22.19
N TYR A 220 19.72 -4.31 -23.16
CA TYR A 220 19.66 -2.88 -23.47
C TYR A 220 18.62 -2.51 -24.54
N ASN A 221 17.51 -3.24 -24.65
CA ASN A 221 16.47 -2.91 -25.63
C ASN A 221 15.62 -1.70 -25.15
N ILE A 222 16.15 -0.51 -25.39
CA ILE A 222 15.55 0.77 -24.99
C ILE A 222 14.17 0.97 -25.62
N GLU A 223 13.97 0.54 -26.86
CA GLU A 223 12.67 0.72 -27.54
C GLU A 223 11.57 -0.16 -26.89
N ALA A 224 11.88 -1.40 -26.53
CA ALA A 224 10.97 -2.24 -25.78
C ALA A 224 10.62 -1.64 -24.39
N MET A 225 11.62 -1.09 -23.69
CA MET A 225 11.42 -0.40 -22.42
C MET A 225 10.49 0.82 -22.58
N LYS A 226 10.71 1.66 -23.61
CA LYS A 226 9.82 2.79 -23.91
C LYS A 226 8.38 2.36 -24.16
N VAL A 227 8.17 1.26 -24.89
CA VAL A 227 6.83 0.72 -25.16
C VAL A 227 6.14 0.30 -23.87
N LEU A 228 6.85 -0.38 -22.97
CA LEU A 228 6.30 -0.85 -21.69
C LEU A 228 5.97 0.30 -20.75
N VAL A 229 6.83 1.32 -20.66
CA VAL A 229 6.55 2.53 -19.87
C VAL A 229 5.33 3.26 -20.43
N ARG A 230 5.28 3.48 -21.77
CA ARG A 230 4.12 4.14 -22.39
C ARG A 230 2.82 3.35 -22.17
N ARG A 231 2.89 2.01 -22.21
CA ARG A 231 1.75 1.16 -21.92
C ARG A 231 1.31 1.30 -20.46
N ALA A 232 2.24 1.23 -19.51
CA ALA A 232 1.96 1.44 -18.10
C ALA A 232 1.27 2.78 -17.86
N MET A 233 1.80 3.88 -18.41
CA MET A 233 1.21 5.21 -18.29
C MET A 233 -0.20 5.29 -18.88
N LYS A 234 -0.45 4.66 -20.04
CA LYS A 234 -1.81 4.59 -20.64
C LYS A 234 -2.78 3.79 -19.80
N MET A 235 -2.32 2.79 -19.06
CA MET A 235 -3.13 1.99 -18.14
C MET A 235 -3.32 2.69 -16.78
N GLY A 236 -2.72 3.86 -16.55
CA GLY A 236 -2.85 4.61 -15.31
C GLY A 236 -1.95 4.14 -14.17
N PHE A 237 -0.82 3.52 -14.46
CA PHE A 237 0.23 3.26 -13.48
C PHE A 237 1.03 4.56 -13.28
N TYR A 238 0.60 5.41 -12.35
CA TYR A 238 1.10 6.79 -12.25
C TYR A 238 2.36 6.95 -11.40
N GLU A 239 2.71 5.97 -10.56
CA GLU A 239 3.71 6.20 -9.50
C GLU A 239 5.06 5.55 -9.74
N GLY A 240 5.30 5.00 -10.86
CA GLY A 240 6.61 4.49 -11.22
C GLY A 240 6.63 3.06 -11.74
N VAL A 241 7.47 2.87 -12.71
CA VAL A 241 7.81 1.57 -13.28
C VAL A 241 9.27 1.34 -12.93
N ASN A 242 9.53 0.44 -11.99
CA ASN A 242 10.88 -0.03 -11.74
C ASN A 242 11.22 -1.13 -12.73
N LEU A 243 12.12 -0.83 -13.65
CA LEU A 243 12.64 -1.77 -14.65
C LEU A 243 13.89 -2.42 -14.06
N GLN A 244 13.75 -3.60 -13.48
CA GLN A 244 14.87 -4.36 -12.95
C GLN A 244 15.37 -5.35 -13.99
N LEU A 245 16.65 -5.23 -14.36
CA LEU A 245 17.31 -6.22 -15.20
C LEU A 245 17.50 -7.52 -14.40
N ASP A 246 17.10 -8.62 -15.01
CA ASP A 246 17.39 -9.96 -14.51
C ASP A 246 18.77 -10.36 -15.05
N TYR A 247 19.76 -10.54 -14.17
CA TYR A 247 21.11 -11.00 -14.55
C TYR A 247 21.16 -12.51 -14.58
#